data_c2d531b9addd61962ba4d94c952f6fa5
#
_entry.id   c2d531b9addd61962ba4d94c952f6fa5
#
_cell.length_a   1.000
_cell.length_b   1.000
_cell.length_c   1.000
_cell.angle_alpha   90.00
_cell.angle_beta   90.00
_cell.angle_gamma   90.00
#
_symmetry.space_group_name_H-M   'P 1'
#
loop_
_entity.id
_entity.type
_entity.pdbx_description
1 polymer ?
#
loop_
_entity_poly.entity_id
_entity_poly.type
_entity_poly.pdbx_seq_one_letter_code
_entity_poly.pdbx_strand_id
1 'polypeptide(L)'
;MIEQNPIERLVYRTLVLTWPFYAFGALYVVGPVLAWILAGLVVVIMYLGPAVRPDMRTTGAIPLVIWGWLVGMFVMLIALWVGHLDWGLGTGKTIKSSIGWAKGWALLALFPLAGAVLPIRRETLIRGQCVVGLWTLILAPILLAAPYIGLLERI
;
A
#
# COMPACT_ATOMS: atom_id res chain seq x y z
N MET A 1 -27.40 -1.59 7.62
CA MET A 1 -26.06 -1.92 7.06
C MET A 1 -25.66 -0.76 6.16
N ILE A 2 -24.64 -0.02 6.51
CA ILE A 2 -24.17 1.10 5.68
C ILE A 2 -23.52 0.48 4.45
N GLU A 3 -24.09 0.78 3.29
CA GLU A 3 -23.59 0.28 2.00
C GLU A 3 -22.13 0.75 1.81
N GLN A 4 -21.19 -0.17 1.94
CA GLN A 4 -19.77 0.14 1.77
C GLN A 4 -19.47 0.23 0.28
N ASN A 5 -18.84 1.34 -0.13
CA ASN A 5 -18.27 1.48 -1.46
C ASN A 5 -17.32 0.30 -1.75
N PRO A 6 -17.31 -0.29 -2.97
CA PRO A 6 -16.40 -1.39 -3.34
C PRO A 6 -14.92 -1.11 -3.01
N ILE A 7 -14.47 0.14 -3.11
CA ILE A 7 -13.11 0.55 -2.75
C ILE A 7 -12.88 0.40 -1.24
N GLU A 8 -13.81 0.86 -0.41
CA GLU A 8 -13.75 0.70 1.05
C GLU A 8 -13.74 -0.77 1.46
N ARG A 9 -14.55 -1.58 0.77
CA ARG A 9 -14.61 -3.03 1.03
C ARG A 9 -13.29 -3.71 0.68
N LEU A 10 -12.65 -3.33 -0.43
CA LEU A 10 -11.33 -3.83 -0.81
C LEU A 10 -10.28 -3.48 0.25
N VAL A 11 -10.18 -2.21 0.64
CA VAL A 11 -9.23 -1.73 1.65
C VAL A 11 -9.48 -2.43 3.00
N TYR A 12 -10.73 -2.48 3.46
CA TYR A 12 -11.09 -3.13 4.72
C TYR A 12 -10.72 -4.62 4.73
N ARG A 13 -11.07 -5.36 3.68
CA ARG A 13 -10.72 -6.78 3.57
C ARG A 13 -9.21 -7.02 3.58
N THR A 14 -8.46 -6.18 2.88
CA THR A 14 -6.98 -6.29 2.88
C THR A 14 -6.42 -6.03 4.28
N LEU A 15 -6.94 -5.04 5.02
CA LEU A 15 -6.53 -4.79 6.40
C LEU A 15 -6.85 -5.97 7.31
N VAL A 16 -8.10 -6.46 7.29
CA VAL A 16 -8.53 -7.59 8.13
C VAL A 16 -7.74 -8.86 7.86
N LEU A 17 -7.37 -9.09 6.60
CA LEU A 17 -6.60 -10.26 6.16
C LEU A 17 -5.08 -10.07 6.28
N THR A 18 -4.59 -9.01 6.91
CA THR A 18 -3.15 -8.75 7.07
C THR A 18 -2.41 -9.92 7.69
N TRP A 19 -2.93 -10.49 8.78
CA TRP A 19 -2.31 -11.63 9.45
C TRP A 19 -2.33 -12.94 8.66
N PRO A 20 -3.44 -13.36 8.03
CA PRO A 20 -3.41 -14.42 7.04
C PRO A 20 -2.39 -14.21 5.93
N PHE A 21 -2.33 -13.00 5.34
CA PHE A 21 -1.34 -12.68 4.31
C PHE A 21 0.10 -12.76 4.82
N TYR A 22 0.33 -12.35 6.07
CA TYR A 22 1.64 -12.50 6.71
C TYR A 22 2.00 -13.97 6.88
N ALA A 23 1.09 -14.80 7.39
CA ALA A 23 1.31 -16.22 7.62
C ALA A 23 1.66 -16.99 6.33
N PHE A 24 1.08 -16.60 5.20
CA PHE A 24 1.38 -17.17 3.88
C PHE A 24 2.55 -16.48 3.15
N GLY A 25 3.23 -15.51 3.77
CA GLY A 25 4.28 -14.73 3.11
C GLY A 25 3.77 -13.81 2.00
N ALA A 26 2.46 -13.69 1.83
CA ALA A 26 1.83 -12.94 0.76
C ALA A 26 1.81 -11.42 1.01
N LEU A 27 2.04 -10.97 2.26
CA LEU A 27 1.97 -9.56 2.64
C LEU A 27 2.93 -8.70 1.81
N TYR A 28 4.10 -9.24 1.48
CA TYR A 28 5.10 -8.58 0.64
C TYR A 28 4.62 -8.25 -0.79
N VAL A 29 3.60 -8.96 -1.27
CA VAL A 29 3.01 -8.75 -2.61
C VAL A 29 1.70 -7.99 -2.52
N VAL A 30 0.85 -8.33 -1.55
CA VAL A 30 -0.51 -7.78 -1.42
C VAL A 30 -0.49 -6.27 -1.17
N GLY A 31 0.41 -5.77 -0.31
CA GLY A 31 0.54 -4.33 -0.04
C GLY A 31 0.86 -3.52 -1.30
N PRO A 32 1.94 -3.82 -2.03
CA PRO A 32 2.24 -3.18 -3.30
C PRO A 32 1.12 -3.28 -4.33
N VAL A 33 0.53 -4.46 -4.53
CA VAL A 33 -0.56 -4.66 -5.48
C VAL A 33 -1.75 -3.76 -5.12
N LEU A 34 -2.15 -3.71 -3.85
CA LEU A 34 -3.22 -2.82 -3.40
C LEU A 34 -2.88 -1.36 -3.70
N ALA A 35 -1.68 -0.89 -3.35
CA ALA A 35 -1.27 0.50 -3.57
C ALA A 35 -1.34 0.89 -5.05
N TRP A 36 -0.85 0.04 -5.95
CA TRP A 36 -0.91 0.29 -7.39
C TRP A 36 -2.32 0.22 -7.95
N ILE A 37 -3.19 -0.68 -7.46
CA ILE A 37 -4.62 -0.70 -7.82
C ILE A 37 -5.28 0.61 -7.39
N LEU A 38 -5.05 1.07 -6.15
CA LEU A 38 -5.62 2.32 -5.66
C LEU A 38 -5.10 3.53 -6.45
N ALA A 39 -3.81 3.56 -6.78
CA ALA A 39 -3.23 4.60 -7.63
C ALA A 39 -3.86 4.60 -9.05
N GLY A 40 -4.04 3.44 -9.65
CA GLY A 40 -4.77 3.30 -10.92
C GLY A 40 -6.19 3.83 -10.83
N LEU A 41 -6.91 3.53 -9.75
CA LEU A 41 -8.26 4.07 -9.51
C LEU A 41 -8.25 5.59 -9.34
N VAL A 42 -7.24 6.17 -8.67
CA VAL A 42 -7.06 7.62 -8.58
C VAL A 42 -6.95 8.23 -9.98
N VAL A 43 -6.08 7.66 -10.83
CA VAL A 43 -5.91 8.13 -12.22
C VAL A 43 -7.23 8.04 -12.99
N VAL A 44 -7.93 6.90 -12.91
CA VAL A 44 -9.23 6.71 -13.57
C VAL A 44 -10.26 7.74 -13.10
N ILE A 45 -10.36 7.98 -11.79
CA ILE A 45 -11.31 8.93 -11.22
C ILE A 45 -10.95 10.37 -11.62
N MET A 46 -9.67 10.73 -11.66
CA MET A 46 -9.24 12.07 -12.05
C MET A 46 -9.51 12.37 -13.53
N TYR A 47 -9.30 11.40 -14.42
CA TYR A 47 -9.46 11.62 -15.86
C TYR A 47 -10.88 11.31 -16.37
N LEU A 48 -11.54 10.29 -15.83
CA LEU A 48 -12.84 9.81 -16.32
C LEU A 48 -13.99 10.05 -15.32
N GLY A 49 -13.67 10.42 -14.07
CA GLY A 49 -14.64 10.56 -13.00
C GLY A 49 -15.86 11.41 -13.32
N PRO A 50 -15.70 12.62 -13.88
CA PRO A 50 -16.83 13.47 -14.24
C PRO A 50 -17.76 12.87 -15.31
N ALA A 51 -17.20 12.04 -16.21
CA ALA A 51 -17.95 11.40 -17.30
C ALA A 51 -18.62 10.09 -16.90
N VAL A 52 -18.03 9.35 -15.93
CA VAL A 52 -18.48 8.00 -15.56
C VAL A 52 -19.36 8.00 -14.30
N ARG A 53 -19.11 8.88 -13.34
CA ARG A 53 -19.91 9.03 -12.12
C ARG A 53 -19.84 10.46 -11.57
N PRO A 54 -20.85 11.28 -11.84
CA PRO A 54 -20.95 12.63 -11.30
C PRO A 54 -20.99 12.67 -9.77
N ASP A 55 -21.37 11.57 -9.09
CA ASP A 55 -21.40 11.44 -7.63
C ASP A 55 -20.05 11.15 -6.97
N MET A 56 -19.06 10.69 -7.72
CA MET A 56 -17.69 10.54 -7.24
C MET A 56 -16.95 11.89 -7.31
N ARG A 57 -17.35 12.83 -6.45
CA ARG A 57 -16.55 14.03 -6.24
C ARG A 57 -15.24 13.60 -5.60
N THR A 58 -14.14 13.94 -6.26
CA THR A 58 -12.81 13.94 -5.62
C THR A 58 -12.93 14.73 -4.32
N THR A 59 -12.46 14.17 -3.22
CA THR A 59 -12.69 14.71 -1.86
C THR A 59 -11.98 16.05 -1.61
N GLY A 60 -11.46 16.70 -2.65
CA GLY A 60 -10.81 18.02 -2.57
C GLY A 60 -9.55 18.10 -3.43
N ALA A 61 -8.87 19.24 -3.37
CA ALA A 61 -7.57 19.43 -3.99
C ALA A 61 -6.54 18.54 -3.27
N ILE A 62 -5.68 17.88 -4.05
CA ILE A 62 -4.58 17.08 -3.50
C ILE A 62 -3.67 18.01 -2.69
N PRO A 63 -3.43 17.74 -1.38
CA PRO A 63 -2.56 18.57 -0.57
C PRO A 63 -1.16 18.69 -1.17
N LEU A 64 -0.56 19.89 -1.06
CA LEU A 64 0.77 20.16 -1.61
C LEU A 64 1.85 19.19 -1.10
N VAL A 65 1.72 18.73 0.13
CA VAL A 65 2.64 17.76 0.74
C VAL A 65 2.65 16.43 -0.04
N ILE A 66 1.52 15.99 -0.59
CA ILE A 66 1.44 14.76 -1.39
C ILE A 66 2.16 14.94 -2.73
N TRP A 67 2.04 16.11 -3.35
CA TRP A 67 2.81 16.45 -4.53
C TRP A 67 4.32 16.44 -4.24
N GLY A 68 4.74 16.99 -3.10
CA GLY A 68 6.15 16.91 -2.65
C GLY A 68 6.63 15.45 -2.53
N TRP A 69 5.81 14.56 -1.95
CA TRP A 69 6.12 13.14 -1.86
C TRP A 69 6.20 12.46 -3.24
N LEU A 70 5.27 12.72 -4.14
CA LEU A 70 5.27 12.15 -5.50
C LEU A 70 6.52 12.59 -6.27
N VAL A 71 6.85 13.88 -6.22
CA VAL A 71 8.07 14.41 -6.86
C VAL A 71 9.32 13.80 -6.22
N GLY A 72 9.39 13.73 -4.88
CA GLY A 72 10.52 13.13 -4.19
C GLY A 72 10.72 11.64 -4.56
N MET A 73 9.64 10.86 -4.65
CA MET A 73 9.73 9.45 -5.08
C MET A 73 10.16 9.33 -6.54
N PHE A 74 9.73 10.24 -7.41
CA PHE A 74 10.15 10.26 -8.81
C PHE A 74 11.62 10.64 -8.96
N VAL A 75 12.08 11.66 -8.24
CA VAL A 75 13.50 12.05 -8.19
C VAL A 75 14.37 10.89 -7.69
N MET A 76 13.91 10.18 -6.66
CA MET A 76 14.62 9.01 -6.15
C MET A 76 14.73 7.88 -7.20
N LEU A 77 13.70 7.66 -8.01
CA LEU A 77 13.76 6.69 -9.10
C LEU A 77 14.77 7.10 -10.17
N ILE A 78 14.79 8.39 -10.54
CA ILE A 78 15.78 8.93 -11.50
C ILE A 78 17.19 8.76 -10.94
N ALA A 79 17.42 9.15 -9.69
CA ALA A 79 18.72 9.02 -9.03
C ALA A 79 19.21 7.56 -8.98
N LEU A 80 18.28 6.62 -8.74
CA LEU A 80 18.56 5.19 -8.80
C LEU A 80 19.02 4.77 -10.20
N TRP A 81 18.35 5.23 -11.25
CA TRP A 81 18.74 4.90 -12.63
C TRP A 81 20.09 5.51 -13.00
N VAL A 82 20.30 6.78 -12.69
CA VAL A 82 21.59 7.46 -12.94
C VAL A 82 22.72 6.73 -12.20
N GLY A 83 22.55 6.43 -10.93
CA GLY A 83 23.56 5.70 -10.16
C GLY A 83 23.86 4.31 -10.74
N HIS A 84 22.87 3.58 -11.26
CA HIS A 84 23.10 2.29 -11.91
C HIS A 84 23.86 2.42 -13.24
N LEU A 85 23.65 3.51 -13.97
CA LEU A 85 24.40 3.81 -15.21
C LEU A 85 25.83 4.19 -14.89
N ASP A 86 26.06 5.07 -13.92
CA ASP A 86 27.40 5.53 -13.52
C ASP A 86 28.30 4.38 -13.03
N TRP A 87 27.70 3.44 -12.28
CA TRP A 87 28.42 2.27 -11.77
C TRP A 87 28.45 1.08 -12.75
N GLY A 88 27.90 1.22 -13.95
CA GLY A 88 27.89 0.18 -14.97
C GLY A 88 27.25 -1.14 -14.54
N LEU A 89 26.21 -1.08 -13.66
CA LEU A 89 25.62 -2.26 -13.04
C LEU A 89 24.80 -3.14 -14.00
N GLY A 90 24.48 -2.62 -15.16
CA GLY A 90 23.73 -3.30 -16.21
C GLY A 90 22.20 -3.26 -16.00
N THR A 91 21.47 -3.45 -17.10
CA THR A 91 20.01 -3.31 -17.17
C THR A 91 19.26 -4.25 -16.22
N GLY A 92 19.74 -5.48 -16.04
CA GLY A 92 19.11 -6.45 -15.15
C GLY A 92 19.04 -5.99 -13.68
N LYS A 93 20.14 -5.41 -13.17
CA LYS A 93 20.18 -4.87 -11.80
C LYS A 93 19.31 -3.62 -11.68
N THR A 94 19.29 -2.76 -12.71
CA THR A 94 18.45 -1.56 -12.76
C THR A 94 16.96 -1.94 -12.69
N ILE A 95 16.52 -2.92 -13.47
CA ILE A 95 15.14 -3.42 -13.43
C ILE A 95 14.79 -3.98 -12.04
N LYS A 96 15.66 -4.83 -11.48
CA LYS A 96 15.46 -5.40 -10.15
C LYS A 96 15.32 -4.33 -9.07
N SER A 97 16.16 -3.32 -9.08
CA SER A 97 16.12 -2.18 -8.15
C SER A 97 14.88 -1.32 -8.35
N SER A 98 14.45 -1.09 -9.60
CA SER A 98 13.21 -0.36 -9.91
C SER A 98 11.97 -1.11 -9.40
N ILE A 99 11.94 -2.43 -9.51
CA ILE A 99 10.88 -3.26 -8.92
C ILE A 99 10.91 -3.14 -7.39
N GLY A 100 12.10 -3.14 -6.77
CA GLY A 100 12.26 -2.92 -5.34
C GLY A 100 11.72 -1.54 -4.91
N TRP A 101 12.05 -0.50 -5.66
CA TRP A 101 11.51 0.85 -5.46
C TRP A 101 9.98 0.86 -5.57
N ALA A 102 9.40 0.25 -6.60
CA ALA A 102 7.97 0.21 -6.83
C ALA A 102 7.20 -0.57 -5.75
N LYS A 103 7.82 -1.60 -5.16
CA LYS A 103 7.22 -2.41 -4.09
C LYS A 103 7.40 -1.82 -2.69
N GLY A 104 8.33 -0.93 -2.50
CA GLY A 104 8.66 -0.35 -1.20
C GLY A 104 8.42 1.15 -1.17
N TRP A 105 9.37 1.91 -1.70
CA TRP A 105 9.41 3.36 -1.55
C TRP A 105 8.23 4.07 -2.21
N ALA A 106 7.80 3.66 -3.39
CA ALA A 106 6.66 4.28 -4.07
C ALA A 106 5.38 4.25 -3.23
N LEU A 107 5.20 3.23 -2.36
CA LEU A 107 4.01 3.09 -1.53
C LEU A 107 3.82 4.25 -0.56
N LEU A 108 4.92 4.87 -0.11
CA LEU A 108 4.89 6.03 0.78
C LEU A 108 4.21 7.26 0.14
N ALA A 109 4.16 7.33 -1.18
CA ALA A 109 3.42 8.37 -1.90
C ALA A 109 2.04 7.88 -2.37
N LEU A 110 1.92 6.62 -2.80
CA LEU A 110 0.69 6.09 -3.38
C LEU A 110 -0.45 5.95 -2.35
N PHE A 111 -0.17 5.49 -1.13
CA PHE A 111 -1.20 5.39 -0.10
C PHE A 111 -1.75 6.75 0.35
N PRO A 112 -0.93 7.77 0.67
CA PRO A 112 -1.45 9.12 0.94
C PRO A 112 -2.22 9.72 -0.22
N LEU A 113 -1.76 9.51 -1.48
CA LEU A 113 -2.48 9.96 -2.67
C LEU A 113 -3.86 9.31 -2.75
N ALA A 114 -3.94 8.00 -2.58
CA ALA A 114 -5.20 7.27 -2.57
C ALA A 114 -6.14 7.77 -1.46
N GLY A 115 -5.60 7.99 -0.25
CA GLY A 115 -6.37 8.51 0.88
C GLY A 115 -6.88 9.94 0.70
N ALA A 116 -6.20 10.76 -0.12
CA ALA A 116 -6.61 12.13 -0.41
C ALA A 116 -7.70 12.22 -1.49
N VAL A 117 -7.70 11.29 -2.45
CA VAL A 117 -8.55 11.36 -3.64
C VAL A 117 -9.75 10.41 -3.56
N LEU A 118 -9.53 9.19 -3.05
CA LEU A 118 -10.57 8.18 -3.00
C LEU A 118 -11.55 8.41 -1.82
N PRO A 119 -12.85 8.19 -2.01
CA PRO A 119 -13.85 8.36 -0.96
C PRO A 119 -13.79 7.20 0.05
N ILE A 120 -12.72 7.17 0.85
CA ILE A 120 -12.51 6.17 1.91
C ILE A 120 -12.84 6.83 3.26
N ARG A 121 -13.82 6.28 3.99
CA ARG A 121 -14.22 6.81 5.29
C ARG A 121 -13.20 6.43 6.37
N ARG A 122 -12.95 7.37 7.27
CA ARG A 122 -12.05 7.16 8.41
C ARG A 122 -12.45 5.97 9.27
N GLU A 123 -13.76 5.77 9.46
CA GLU A 123 -14.31 4.66 10.25
C GLU A 123 -13.88 3.31 9.68
N THR A 124 -13.83 3.17 8.38
CA THR A 124 -13.39 1.94 7.70
C THR A 124 -11.93 1.64 8.01
N LEU A 125 -11.06 2.65 7.96
CA LEU A 125 -9.64 2.51 8.30
C LEU A 125 -9.44 2.21 9.78
N ILE A 126 -10.10 2.95 10.67
CA ILE A 126 -10.00 2.75 12.11
C ILE A 126 -10.47 1.33 12.49
N ARG A 127 -11.60 0.90 11.98
CA ARG A 127 -12.12 -0.47 12.25
C ARG A 127 -11.15 -1.54 11.74
N GLY A 128 -10.61 -1.38 10.53
CA GLY A 128 -9.61 -2.30 9.99
C GLY A 128 -8.35 -2.36 10.85
N GLN A 129 -7.84 -1.19 11.26
CA GLN A 129 -6.67 -1.09 12.14
C GLN A 129 -6.92 -1.69 13.53
N CYS A 130 -8.11 -1.48 14.11
CA CYS A 130 -8.47 -2.12 15.38
C CYS A 130 -8.44 -3.64 15.29
N VAL A 131 -8.96 -4.21 14.19
CA VAL A 131 -8.90 -5.67 13.96
C VAL A 131 -7.47 -6.16 13.84
N VAL A 132 -6.62 -5.47 13.07
CA VAL A 132 -5.19 -5.80 12.97
C VAL A 132 -4.52 -5.71 14.33
N GLY A 133 -4.76 -4.63 15.09
CA GLY A 133 -4.23 -4.44 16.44
C GLY A 133 -4.64 -5.53 17.40
N LEU A 134 -5.92 -5.94 17.37
CA LEU A 134 -6.44 -7.03 18.19
C LEU A 134 -5.75 -8.36 17.87
N TRP A 135 -5.63 -8.70 16.59
CA TRP A 135 -4.88 -9.88 16.16
C TRP A 135 -3.41 -9.82 16.59
N THR A 136 -2.78 -8.65 16.48
CA THR A 136 -1.40 -8.46 16.93
C THR A 136 -1.25 -8.72 18.43
N LEU A 137 -2.17 -8.22 19.25
CA LEU A 137 -2.17 -8.45 20.70
C LEU A 137 -2.33 -9.93 21.06
N ILE A 138 -3.13 -10.67 20.30
CA ILE A 138 -3.33 -12.12 20.51
C ILE A 138 -2.11 -12.93 20.04
N LEU A 139 -1.57 -12.60 18.88
CA LEU A 139 -0.50 -13.38 18.24
C LEU A 139 0.89 -13.04 18.74
N ALA A 140 1.15 -11.80 19.17
CA ALA A 140 2.48 -11.39 19.66
C ALA A 140 3.00 -12.24 20.82
N PRO A 141 2.22 -12.55 21.88
CA PRO A 141 2.68 -13.44 22.94
C PRO A 141 3.01 -14.84 22.45
N ILE A 142 2.23 -15.38 21.52
CA ILE A 142 2.43 -16.71 20.92
C ILE A 142 3.74 -16.71 20.13
N LEU A 143 3.97 -15.69 19.31
CA LEU A 143 5.20 -15.56 18.51
C LEU A 143 6.44 -15.36 19.38
N LEU A 144 6.31 -14.61 20.49
CA LEU A 144 7.40 -14.43 21.46
C LEU A 144 7.71 -15.72 22.21
N ALA A 145 6.71 -16.53 22.50
CA ALA A 145 6.89 -17.82 23.19
C ALA A 145 7.39 -18.93 22.25
N ALA A 146 7.17 -18.82 20.95
CA ALA A 146 7.49 -19.86 19.97
C ALA A 146 8.93 -20.38 20.00
N PRO A 147 9.99 -19.55 20.17
CA PRO A 147 11.36 -20.02 20.31
C PRO A 147 11.58 -20.87 21.57
N TYR A 148 10.90 -20.51 22.67
CA TYR A 148 11.07 -21.19 23.98
C TYR A 148 10.37 -22.54 24.04
N ILE A 149 9.36 -22.77 23.21
CA ILE A 149 8.60 -24.03 23.15
C ILE A 149 9.06 -24.94 21.99
N GLY A 150 10.19 -24.62 21.34
CA GLY A 150 10.78 -25.45 20.28
C GLY A 150 9.94 -25.53 19.00
N LEU A 151 8.98 -24.63 18.83
CA LEU A 151 8.06 -24.63 17.68
C LEU A 151 8.79 -24.24 16.38
N LEU A 152 9.89 -23.48 16.47
CA LEU A 152 10.69 -23.03 15.32
C LEU A 152 11.81 -24.01 14.93
N GLU A 153 12.15 -24.96 15.80
CA GLU A 153 13.19 -25.96 15.47
C GLU A 153 12.66 -27.12 14.61
N ARG A 154 11.35 -27.18 14.37
CA ARG A 154 10.70 -28.25 13.60
C ARG A 154 10.18 -27.83 12.23
N ILE A 155 10.44 -26.59 11.78
CA ILE A 155 10.09 -26.05 10.48
C ILE A 155 11.37 -25.82 9.68
#